data_6f52c55e71965617a3827cc10b9f771c
#
_entry.id   6f52c55e71965617a3827cc10b9f771c
#
_cell.length_a   1.000
_cell.length_b   1.000
_cell.length_c   1.000
_cell.angle_alpha   90.00
_cell.angle_beta   90.00
_cell.angle_gamma   90.00
#
_symmetry.space_group_name_H-M   'P 1'
#
loop_
_entity.id
_entity.type
_entity.pdbx_description
1 polymer ?
#
loop_
_entity_poly.entity_id
_entity_poly.type
_entity_poly.pdbx_seq_one_letter_code
_entity_poly.pdbx_strand_id
1 'polypeptide(L)'
;MSKTENILLEYQKTIPKSIRVITNISNTDFFRELYKEDKIINFFHENIWRFPIQNIFMKDTKYEIIFRNHTKNDKYSMNWHYDNKQLIKHKISNLQKIHSLQIISMDDKYIYGLYCKNPIHFTIIIYLDTYNIDFKGGEFHFHDEIIYPERGMMLIFDANELHKVTPLTHGKRRAIVVKIF
;
A
#
# COMPACT_ATOMS: atom_id res chain seq x y z
N MET A 1 -9.66 -15.49 9.74
CA MET A 1 -10.01 -14.40 8.82
C MET A 1 -11.37 -13.87 9.21
N SER A 2 -11.53 -12.55 9.32
CA SER A 2 -12.82 -11.95 9.70
C SER A 2 -13.81 -11.96 8.52
N LYS A 3 -15.13 -11.84 8.80
CA LYS A 3 -16.15 -11.68 7.74
C LYS A 3 -15.84 -10.51 6.82
N THR A 4 -15.34 -9.42 7.38
CA THR A 4 -14.98 -8.20 6.65
C THR A 4 -13.83 -8.43 5.67
N GLU A 5 -12.80 -9.17 6.09
CA GLU A 5 -11.67 -9.52 5.22
C GLU A 5 -12.11 -10.42 4.05
N ASN A 6 -12.99 -11.38 4.32
CA ASN A 6 -13.54 -12.24 3.26
C ASN A 6 -14.28 -11.43 2.21
N ILE A 7 -15.13 -10.47 2.61
CA ILE A 7 -15.87 -9.61 1.69
C ILE A 7 -14.91 -8.79 0.81
N LEU A 8 -13.84 -8.22 1.39
CA LEU A 8 -12.84 -7.48 0.62
C LEU A 8 -12.13 -8.37 -0.40
N LEU A 9 -11.73 -9.57 0.01
CA LEU A 9 -11.04 -10.52 -0.87
C LEU A 9 -11.93 -10.99 -2.02
N GLU A 10 -13.19 -11.31 -1.75
CA GLU A 10 -14.14 -11.70 -2.81
C GLU A 10 -14.41 -10.54 -3.78
N TYR A 11 -14.57 -9.31 -3.26
CA TYR A 11 -14.72 -8.13 -4.12
C TYR A 11 -13.46 -7.90 -4.98
N GLN A 12 -12.25 -8.04 -4.42
CA GLN A 12 -11.00 -7.85 -5.18
C GLN A 12 -10.91 -8.79 -6.41
N LYS A 13 -11.43 -10.00 -6.30
CA LYS A 13 -11.47 -10.95 -7.44
C LYS A 13 -12.36 -10.49 -8.58
N THR A 14 -13.32 -9.60 -8.33
CA THR A 14 -14.28 -9.11 -9.35
C THR A 14 -13.78 -7.89 -10.12
N ILE A 15 -12.74 -7.21 -9.63
CA ILE A 15 -12.16 -6.05 -10.30
C ILE A 15 -11.00 -6.45 -11.20
N PRO A 16 -10.77 -5.72 -12.32
CA PRO A 16 -9.62 -5.97 -13.19
C PRO A 16 -8.30 -5.88 -12.42
N LYS A 17 -7.32 -6.69 -12.81
CA LYS A 17 -5.98 -6.57 -12.27
C LYS A 17 -5.44 -5.18 -12.59
N SER A 18 -4.96 -4.51 -11.57
CA SER A 18 -4.34 -3.21 -11.69
C SER A 18 -2.83 -3.32 -11.94
N ILE A 19 -2.22 -2.18 -12.18
CA ILE A 19 -0.78 -2.11 -12.44
C ILE A 19 -0.02 -2.41 -11.16
N ARG A 20 0.87 -3.40 -11.22
CA ARG A 20 1.88 -3.70 -10.20
C ARG A 20 3.24 -3.77 -10.89
N VAL A 21 4.20 -3.08 -10.36
CA VAL A 21 5.59 -3.10 -10.85
C VAL A 21 6.51 -3.40 -9.68
N ILE A 22 7.33 -4.44 -9.83
CA ILE A 22 8.40 -4.76 -8.91
C ILE A 22 9.71 -4.55 -9.65
N THR A 23 10.59 -3.73 -9.10
CA THR A 23 11.91 -3.47 -9.67
C THR A 23 12.94 -3.34 -8.57
N ASN A 24 14.21 -3.51 -8.89
CA ASN A 24 15.31 -3.32 -7.95
C ASN A 24 16.07 -2.06 -8.28
N ILE A 25 16.39 -1.29 -7.26
CA ILE A 25 17.24 -0.13 -7.38
C ILE A 25 18.65 -0.54 -6.99
N SER A 26 19.56 -0.52 -7.95
CA SER A 26 20.89 -1.12 -7.85
C SER A 26 21.84 -0.47 -6.85
N ASN A 27 21.54 0.70 -6.31
CA ASN A 27 22.40 1.40 -5.36
C ASN A 27 21.70 1.61 -4.01
N THR A 28 21.73 0.59 -3.16
CA THR A 28 21.09 0.58 -1.84
C THR A 28 21.76 1.49 -0.81
N ASP A 29 23.05 1.77 -0.93
CA ASP A 29 23.73 2.68 -0.01
C ASP A 29 23.31 4.13 -0.25
N PHE A 30 23.00 4.47 -1.49
CA PHE A 30 22.38 5.73 -1.86
C PHE A 30 21.03 5.96 -1.13
N PHE A 31 20.23 4.94 -0.98
CA PHE A 31 18.95 5.05 -0.25
C PHE A 31 19.12 5.21 1.26
N ARG A 32 20.20 4.75 1.86
CA ARG A 32 20.51 5.02 3.27
C ARG A 32 20.79 6.51 3.51
N GLU A 33 21.42 7.18 2.54
CA GLU A 33 21.67 8.63 2.62
C GLU A 33 20.42 9.45 2.27
N LEU A 34 19.55 8.92 1.39
CA LEU A 34 18.27 9.54 1.02
C LEU A 34 17.26 9.61 2.17
N TYR A 35 17.55 8.98 3.30
CA TYR A 35 16.75 9.11 4.51
C TYR A 35 16.70 10.55 5.06
N LYS A 36 17.38 11.48 4.41
CA LYS A 36 17.25 12.92 4.60
C LYS A 36 16.28 13.46 3.55
N GLU A 37 15.13 13.90 4.00
CA GLU A 37 13.92 14.26 3.24
C GLU A 37 14.15 14.93 1.87
N ASP A 38 15.05 15.92 1.79
CA ASP A 38 15.27 16.71 0.59
C ASP A 38 15.88 15.94 -0.60
N LYS A 39 16.61 14.87 -0.33
CA LYS A 39 17.31 14.11 -1.36
C LYS A 39 16.41 13.10 -2.09
N ILE A 40 15.34 12.60 -1.43
CA ILE A 40 14.41 11.65 -2.03
C ILE A 40 13.58 12.33 -3.13
N ILE A 41 13.14 13.54 -2.88
CA ILE A 41 12.36 14.33 -3.83
C ILE A 41 13.17 14.55 -5.10
N ASN A 42 14.42 15.02 -4.96
CA ASN A 42 15.32 15.23 -6.08
C ASN A 42 15.63 13.92 -6.83
N PHE A 43 15.82 12.81 -6.11
CA PHE A 43 16.00 11.51 -6.73
C PHE A 43 14.83 11.10 -7.61
N PHE A 44 13.59 11.24 -7.13
CA PHE A 44 12.43 10.94 -7.94
C PHE A 44 12.34 11.84 -9.16
N HIS A 45 12.55 13.14 -9.02
CA HIS A 45 12.55 14.08 -10.14
C HIS A 45 13.64 13.79 -11.18
N GLU A 46 14.84 13.41 -10.75
CA GLU A 46 15.98 13.13 -11.64
C GLU A 46 15.91 11.77 -12.31
N ASN A 47 15.26 10.79 -11.68
CA ASN A 47 15.28 9.39 -12.13
C ASN A 47 13.92 8.86 -12.60
N ILE A 48 12.90 9.68 -12.59
CA ILE A 48 11.52 9.31 -12.92
C ILE A 48 11.39 8.67 -14.31
N TRP A 49 12.18 9.13 -15.27
CA TRP A 49 12.22 8.60 -16.64
C TRP A 49 12.75 7.15 -16.73
N ARG A 50 13.40 6.66 -15.68
CA ARG A 50 13.88 5.28 -15.58
C ARG A 50 12.80 4.31 -15.12
N PHE A 51 11.68 4.81 -14.65
CA PHE A 51 10.58 3.98 -14.18
C PHE A 51 9.52 3.82 -15.26
N PRO A 52 8.89 2.63 -15.41
CA PRO A 52 7.83 2.40 -16.40
C PRO A 52 6.56 3.22 -16.15
N ILE A 53 6.61 4.19 -15.27
CA ILE A 53 5.52 5.03 -14.77
C ILE A 53 5.76 6.52 -15.03
N GLN A 54 6.45 6.85 -16.13
CA GLN A 54 6.78 8.25 -16.50
C GLN A 54 5.58 9.21 -16.43
N ASN A 55 4.38 8.69 -16.70
CA ASN A 55 3.16 9.50 -16.69
C ASN A 55 2.57 9.72 -15.28
N ILE A 56 3.07 9.05 -14.25
CA ILE A 56 2.55 9.19 -12.88
C ILE A 56 3.07 10.47 -12.20
N PHE A 57 4.26 10.91 -12.59
CA PHE A 57 4.90 12.07 -11.99
C PHE A 57 4.94 13.26 -12.98
N MET A 58 3.81 13.86 -13.21
CA MET A 58 3.77 15.13 -13.95
C MET A 58 4.24 16.28 -13.04
N LYS A 59 4.60 17.42 -13.64
CA LYS A 59 5.15 18.62 -12.95
C LYS A 59 4.30 19.08 -11.75
N ASP A 60 2.98 18.82 -11.78
CA ASP A 60 2.02 19.24 -10.77
C ASP A 60 1.49 18.09 -9.90
N THR A 61 2.12 16.90 -9.98
CA THR A 61 1.69 15.73 -9.19
C THR A 61 1.93 15.99 -7.71
N LYS A 62 0.87 15.90 -6.92
CA LYS A 62 0.96 15.94 -5.46
C LYS A 62 1.39 14.58 -4.93
N TYR A 63 2.28 14.59 -3.95
CA TYR A 63 2.74 13.36 -3.30
C TYR A 63 3.00 13.58 -1.81
N GLU A 64 2.96 12.49 -1.06
CA GLU A 64 3.33 12.43 0.36
C GLU A 64 4.42 11.37 0.54
N ILE A 65 5.49 11.70 1.25
CA ILE A 65 6.58 10.76 1.57
C ILE A 65 6.49 10.41 3.05
N ILE A 66 6.42 9.11 3.33
CA ILE A 66 6.30 8.57 4.68
C ILE A 66 7.47 7.63 4.95
N PHE A 67 8.26 7.95 5.96
CA PHE A 67 9.30 7.05 6.46
C PHE A 67 8.70 6.04 7.44
N ARG A 68 8.82 4.77 7.13
CA ARG A 68 8.39 3.66 7.98
C ARG A 68 9.58 2.99 8.62
N ASN A 69 9.56 2.92 9.95
CA ASN A 69 10.60 2.32 10.75
C ASN A 69 9.95 1.48 11.85
N HIS A 70 9.78 0.21 11.59
CA HIS A 70 9.05 -0.70 12.45
C HIS A 70 9.97 -1.75 13.06
N THR A 71 9.74 -2.06 14.34
CA THR A 71 10.36 -3.16 15.09
C THR A 71 9.29 -4.15 15.53
N LYS A 72 9.69 -5.34 16.00
CA LYS A 72 8.74 -6.31 16.56
C LYS A 72 7.93 -5.75 17.74
N ASN A 73 8.47 -4.76 18.44
CA ASN A 73 7.82 -4.16 19.62
C ASN A 73 6.68 -3.22 19.24
N ASP A 74 6.71 -2.67 18.03
CA ASP A 74 5.67 -1.75 17.55
C ASP A 74 4.36 -2.47 17.24
N LYS A 75 4.36 -3.83 17.22
CA LYS A 75 3.21 -4.66 16.82
C LYS A 75 2.58 -4.20 15.51
N TYR A 76 3.39 -3.55 14.66
CA TYR A 76 2.90 -3.02 13.41
C TYR A 76 2.44 -4.13 12.50
N SER A 77 1.19 -4.06 12.14
CA SER A 77 0.60 -4.85 11.06
C SER A 77 -0.53 -4.05 10.43
N MET A 78 -0.81 -4.31 9.18
CA MET A 78 -1.96 -3.73 8.49
C MET A 78 -2.81 -4.88 7.96
N ASN A 79 -4.04 -4.94 8.40
CA ASN A 79 -5.03 -5.88 7.86
C ASN A 79 -5.36 -5.53 6.40
N TRP A 80 -6.09 -6.39 5.72
CA TRP A 80 -6.53 -6.15 4.35
C TRP A 80 -7.21 -4.79 4.20
N HIS A 81 -6.67 -3.94 3.32
CA HIS A 81 -7.17 -2.58 3.08
C HIS A 81 -6.79 -2.09 1.67
N TYR A 82 -7.43 -1.00 1.26
CA TYR A 82 -7.06 -0.16 0.12
C TYR A 82 -6.46 1.15 0.65
N ASP A 83 -5.52 1.73 -0.05
CA ASP A 83 -4.94 3.02 0.36
C ASP A 83 -5.92 4.18 0.17
N ASN A 84 -6.76 4.11 -0.86
CA ASN A 84 -7.69 5.18 -1.23
C ASN A 84 -9.13 4.96 -0.78
N LYS A 85 -9.49 3.77 -0.30
CA LYS A 85 -10.85 3.40 0.09
C LYS A 85 -10.91 2.86 1.51
N GLN A 86 -12.05 3.08 2.15
CA GLN A 86 -12.36 2.49 3.44
C GLN A 86 -13.62 1.63 3.34
N LEU A 87 -13.54 0.42 3.88
CA LEU A 87 -14.73 -0.41 4.02
C LEU A 87 -15.58 0.10 5.18
N ILE A 88 -16.85 0.33 4.89
CA ILE A 88 -17.86 0.78 5.84
C ILE A 88 -18.95 -0.29 5.94
N LYS A 89 -19.33 -0.60 7.19
CA LYS A 89 -20.44 -1.50 7.51
C LYS A 89 -21.59 -0.68 8.07
N HIS A 90 -22.74 -0.69 7.37
CA HIS A 90 -23.97 -0.01 7.81
C HIS A 90 -25.10 -0.99 8.08
N LYS A 91 -25.95 -0.69 9.07
CA LYS A 91 -27.23 -1.40 9.20
C LYS A 91 -28.18 -1.00 8.09
N ILE A 92 -28.92 -1.95 7.56
CA ILE A 92 -29.93 -1.70 6.50
C ILE A 92 -30.97 -0.66 6.93
N SER A 93 -31.32 -0.62 8.21
CA SER A 93 -32.25 0.38 8.76
C SER A 93 -31.80 1.85 8.65
N ASN A 94 -30.53 2.09 8.30
CA ASN A 94 -29.92 3.42 8.26
C ASN A 94 -29.57 3.89 6.84
N LEU A 95 -30.19 3.32 5.81
CA LEU A 95 -29.87 3.55 4.40
C LEU A 95 -30.00 5.02 3.93
N GLN A 96 -30.82 5.83 4.57
CA GLN A 96 -31.06 7.23 4.15
C GLN A 96 -29.85 8.16 4.25
N LYS A 97 -28.73 7.70 4.85
CA LYS A 97 -27.52 8.49 5.06
C LYS A 97 -26.33 8.10 4.16
N ILE A 98 -26.56 7.22 3.19
CA ILE A 98 -25.44 6.65 2.41
C ILE A 98 -25.38 7.36 1.04
N HIS A 99 -24.77 8.52 1.01
CA HIS A 99 -24.34 9.16 -0.24
C HIS A 99 -22.89 8.73 -0.56
N SER A 100 -22.64 8.35 -1.80
CA SER A 100 -21.29 8.05 -2.35
C SER A 100 -20.63 6.74 -1.87
N LEU A 101 -21.41 5.73 -1.47
CA LEU A 101 -20.91 4.42 -1.09
C LEU A 101 -21.04 3.42 -2.25
N GLN A 102 -19.94 2.81 -2.67
CA GLN A 102 -19.97 1.67 -3.58
C GLN A 102 -20.34 0.40 -2.80
N ILE A 103 -21.56 -0.08 -2.91
CA ILE A 103 -22.00 -1.33 -2.25
C ILE A 103 -21.29 -2.50 -2.90
N ILE A 104 -20.60 -3.32 -2.09
CA ILE A 104 -19.85 -4.49 -2.53
C ILE A 104 -20.39 -5.81 -1.98
N SER A 105 -21.15 -5.76 -0.89
CA SER A 105 -21.83 -6.92 -0.31
C SER A 105 -22.97 -6.49 0.59
N MET A 106 -23.95 -7.38 0.78
CA MET A 106 -25.08 -7.18 1.66
C MET A 106 -25.50 -8.51 2.30
N ASP A 107 -25.94 -8.48 3.53
CA ASP A 107 -26.65 -9.57 4.21
C ASP A 107 -27.98 -9.05 4.79
N ASP A 108 -28.72 -9.88 5.52
CA ASP A 108 -30.03 -9.53 6.07
C ASP A 108 -30.05 -8.32 7.02
N LYS A 109 -28.90 -7.96 7.58
CA LYS A 109 -28.79 -6.92 8.61
C LYS A 109 -27.87 -5.76 8.21
N TYR A 110 -26.91 -6.01 7.32
CA TYR A 110 -25.83 -5.06 7.04
C TYR A 110 -25.54 -4.93 5.56
N ILE A 111 -25.19 -3.71 5.18
CA ILE A 111 -24.57 -3.37 3.90
C ILE A 111 -23.10 -3.10 4.13
N TYR A 112 -22.27 -3.64 3.25
CA TYR A 112 -20.84 -3.40 3.20
C TYR A 112 -20.53 -2.61 1.93
N GLY A 113 -19.93 -1.47 2.09
CA GLY A 113 -19.59 -0.60 0.96
C GLY A 113 -18.22 0.03 1.10
N LEU A 114 -17.64 0.38 -0.04
CA LEU A 114 -16.39 1.12 -0.12
C LEU A 114 -16.66 2.61 -0.26
N TYR A 115 -16.04 3.38 0.58
CA TYR A 115 -16.02 4.84 0.54
C TYR A 115 -14.64 5.33 0.14
N CYS A 116 -14.57 6.21 -0.87
CA CYS A 116 -13.31 6.85 -1.25
C CYS A 116 -12.90 7.83 -0.15
N LYS A 117 -11.81 7.50 0.56
CA LYS A 117 -11.30 8.28 1.69
C LYS A 117 -10.28 9.33 1.25
N ASN A 118 -9.40 8.92 0.35
CA ASN A 118 -8.28 9.75 -0.12
C ASN A 118 -8.16 9.62 -1.64
N PRO A 119 -7.84 10.70 -2.36
CA PRO A 119 -7.64 10.66 -3.81
C PRO A 119 -6.24 10.12 -4.19
N ILE A 120 -5.76 9.08 -3.50
CA ILE A 120 -4.49 8.44 -3.83
C ILE A 120 -4.68 7.59 -5.07
N HIS A 121 -3.82 7.77 -6.06
CA HIS A 121 -3.80 7.00 -7.30
C HIS A 121 -2.83 5.83 -7.24
N PHE A 122 -1.60 6.07 -6.75
CA PHE A 122 -0.56 5.05 -6.64
C PHE A 122 0.15 5.11 -5.30
N THR A 123 0.65 3.95 -4.88
CA THR A 123 1.57 3.81 -3.75
C THR A 123 2.88 3.20 -4.24
N ILE A 124 3.99 3.78 -3.83
CA ILE A 124 5.34 3.27 -4.06
C ILE A 124 5.93 2.92 -2.71
N ILE A 125 6.52 1.74 -2.59
CA ILE A 125 7.25 1.31 -1.40
C ILE A 125 8.67 0.97 -1.80
N ILE A 126 9.66 1.60 -1.15
CA ILE A 126 11.08 1.29 -1.32
C ILE A 126 11.57 0.65 -0.04
N TYR A 127 12.03 -0.58 -0.12
CA TYR A 127 12.50 -1.34 1.04
C TYR A 127 13.99 -1.07 1.29
N LEU A 128 14.33 -0.78 2.54
CA LEU A 128 15.70 -0.49 3.00
C LEU A 128 16.34 -1.68 3.73
N ASP A 129 15.57 -2.72 3.99
CA ASP A 129 15.98 -3.92 4.71
C ASP A 129 15.50 -5.17 3.97
N THR A 130 16.19 -6.31 4.20
CA THR A 130 15.93 -7.59 3.53
C THR A 130 15.24 -8.57 4.46
N TYR A 131 14.16 -9.19 3.97
CA TYR A 131 13.45 -10.27 4.64
C TYR A 131 14.37 -11.46 4.90
N ASN A 132 14.21 -12.12 6.06
CA ASN A 132 15.04 -13.22 6.57
C ASN A 132 16.52 -12.87 6.88
N ILE A 133 16.98 -11.65 6.58
CA ILE A 133 18.30 -11.15 6.97
C ILE A 133 18.15 -10.11 8.08
N ASP A 134 17.47 -9.00 7.82
CA ASP A 134 17.32 -7.89 8.76
C ASP A 134 16.06 -8.05 9.64
N PHE A 135 15.04 -8.76 9.15
CA PHE A 135 13.77 -8.97 9.86
C PHE A 135 13.04 -10.26 9.44
N LYS A 136 12.07 -10.70 10.25
CA LYS A 136 11.11 -11.78 9.94
C LYS A 136 9.69 -11.33 10.24
N GLY A 137 8.73 -11.90 9.52
CA GLY A 137 7.39 -11.33 9.43
C GLY A 137 7.41 -10.06 8.60
N GLY A 138 6.33 -9.30 8.55
CA GLY A 138 6.27 -8.07 7.79
C GLY A 138 6.25 -8.27 6.28
N GLU A 139 5.87 -9.46 5.81
CA GLU A 139 5.62 -9.74 4.40
C GLU A 139 4.52 -8.82 3.88
N PHE A 140 4.66 -8.39 2.64
CA PHE A 140 3.63 -7.63 1.94
C PHE A 140 2.79 -8.60 1.09
N HIS A 141 1.48 -8.57 1.27
CA HIS A 141 0.56 -9.46 0.57
C HIS A 141 -0.37 -8.67 -0.32
N PHE A 142 -0.44 -9.01 -1.58
CA PHE A 142 -1.64 -8.84 -2.40
C PHE A 142 -2.58 -10.03 -2.19
N HIS A 143 -3.78 -9.98 -2.76
CA HIS A 143 -4.76 -11.07 -2.61
C HIS A 143 -4.30 -12.39 -3.29
N ASP A 144 -3.44 -12.31 -4.28
CA ASP A 144 -2.96 -13.40 -5.14
C ASP A 144 -1.45 -13.62 -5.07
N GLU A 145 -0.70 -12.78 -4.32
CA GLU A 145 0.76 -12.81 -4.30
C GLU A 145 1.32 -12.40 -2.93
N ILE A 146 2.44 -13.00 -2.54
CA ILE A 146 3.21 -12.61 -1.36
C ILE A 146 4.55 -12.05 -1.83
N ILE A 147 4.85 -10.84 -1.40
CA ILE A 147 6.12 -10.17 -1.65
C ILE A 147 6.99 -10.29 -0.40
N TYR A 148 8.16 -10.84 -0.58
CA TYR A 148 9.21 -10.89 0.43
C TYR A 148 10.18 -9.71 0.18
N PRO A 149 10.17 -8.67 1.03
CA PRO A 149 10.95 -7.47 0.78
C PRO A 149 12.45 -7.74 0.73
N GLU A 150 13.11 -7.13 -0.24
CA GLU A 150 14.58 -7.10 -0.35
C GLU A 150 15.05 -5.65 -0.36
N ARG A 151 16.24 -5.41 0.20
CA ARG A 151 16.85 -4.09 0.18
C ARG A 151 17.02 -3.58 -1.25
N GLY A 152 16.53 -2.38 -1.53
CA GLY A 152 16.52 -1.79 -2.87
C GLY A 152 15.34 -2.20 -3.74
N MET A 153 14.50 -3.15 -3.28
CA MET A 153 13.26 -3.45 -3.98
C MET A 153 12.33 -2.23 -3.93
N MET A 154 11.79 -1.87 -5.07
CA MET A 154 10.73 -0.87 -5.22
C MET A 154 9.47 -1.56 -5.73
N LEU A 155 8.40 -1.46 -4.95
CA LEU A 155 7.08 -1.96 -5.27
C LEU A 155 6.18 -0.77 -5.59
N ILE A 156 5.57 -0.78 -6.78
CA ILE A 156 4.64 0.25 -7.23
C ILE A 156 3.31 -0.41 -7.52
N PHE A 157 2.22 0.12 -7.00
CA PHE A 157 0.89 -0.44 -7.22
C PHE A 157 -0.20 0.63 -7.16
N ASP A 158 -1.30 0.36 -7.84
CA ASP A 158 -2.52 1.16 -7.82
C ASP A 158 -3.11 1.18 -6.40
N ALA A 159 -3.54 2.33 -5.93
CA ALA A 159 -4.14 2.48 -4.60
C ALA A 159 -5.47 1.70 -4.43
N ASN A 160 -6.05 1.21 -5.54
CA ASN A 160 -7.19 0.28 -5.55
C ASN A 160 -6.79 -1.19 -5.36
N GLU A 161 -5.50 -1.50 -5.20
CA GLU A 161 -5.05 -2.86 -4.91
C GLU A 161 -5.26 -3.21 -3.44
N LEU A 162 -5.99 -4.29 -3.20
CA LEU A 162 -6.18 -4.84 -1.86
C LEU A 162 -4.88 -5.47 -1.38
N HIS A 163 -4.38 -4.99 -0.25
CA HIS A 163 -3.12 -5.47 0.30
C HIS A 163 -3.13 -5.49 1.83
N LYS A 164 -2.17 -6.19 2.39
CA LYS A 164 -1.90 -6.22 3.84
C LYS A 164 -0.41 -6.34 4.10
N VAL A 165 -0.02 -6.06 5.34
CA VAL A 165 1.32 -6.30 5.86
C VAL A 165 1.20 -7.15 7.11
N THR A 166 1.92 -8.28 7.16
CA THR A 166 1.92 -9.15 8.33
C THR A 166 2.70 -8.53 9.50
N PRO A 167 2.44 -8.94 10.75
CA PRO A 167 3.21 -8.47 11.90
C PRO A 167 4.69 -8.82 11.79
N LEU A 168 5.57 -7.93 12.24
CA LEU A 168 6.98 -8.25 12.46
C LEU A 168 7.12 -9.20 13.65
N THR A 169 7.84 -10.30 13.43
CA THR A 169 8.15 -11.28 14.47
C THR A 169 9.57 -11.12 15.01
N HIS A 170 10.47 -10.56 14.20
CA HIS A 170 11.88 -10.35 14.56
C HIS A 170 12.48 -9.17 13.79
N GLY A 171 13.51 -8.54 14.39
CA GLY A 171 14.32 -7.51 13.74
C GLY A 171 13.63 -6.16 13.54
N LYS A 172 14.07 -5.45 12.51
CA LYS A 172 13.63 -4.10 12.17
C LYS A 172 13.41 -3.99 10.67
N ARG A 173 12.25 -3.45 10.26
CA ARG A 173 11.91 -3.18 8.87
C ARG A 173 11.78 -1.69 8.63
N ARG A 174 12.59 -1.18 7.71
CA ARG A 174 12.54 0.20 7.26
C ARG A 174 12.10 0.25 5.80
N ALA A 175 11.25 1.20 5.50
CA ALA A 175 10.80 1.46 4.14
C ALA A 175 10.45 2.94 3.95
N ILE A 176 10.53 3.39 2.72
CA ILE A 176 10.03 4.68 2.28
C ILE A 176 8.73 4.41 1.52
N VAL A 177 7.65 5.06 1.91
CA VAL A 177 6.36 4.97 1.23
C VAL A 177 6.05 6.32 0.60
N VAL A 178 5.79 6.32 -0.70
CA VAL A 178 5.37 7.52 -1.43
C VAL A 178 3.94 7.31 -1.91
N LYS A 179 3.04 8.20 -1.51
CA LYS A 179 1.65 8.23 -1.95
C LYS A 179 1.48 9.33 -2.97
N ILE A 180 0.90 9.00 -4.13
CA ILE A 180 0.70 9.90 -5.26
C ILE A 180 -0.79 10.18 -5.40
N PHE A 181 -1.12 11.48 -5.42
CA PHE A 181 -2.48 12.01 -5.45
C PHE A 181 -2.85 12.55 -6.82
#